data_7abbcbc59fbde0dac4d0b80cdb2c7346
#
_entry.id   7abbcbc59fbde0dac4d0b80cdb2c7346
#
_cell.length_a   1.000
_cell.length_b   1.000
_cell.length_c   1.000
_cell.angle_alpha   90.00
_cell.angle_beta   90.00
_cell.angle_gamma   90.00
#
_symmetry.space_group_name_H-M   'P 1'
#
loop_
_entity.id
_entity.type
_entity.pdbx_description
1 polymer ?
#
loop_
_entity_poly.entity_id
_entity_poly.type
_entity_poly.pdbx_seq_one_letter_code
_entity_poly.pdbx_strand_id
1 'polypeptide(L)'
;TGNSYEPYRVYLRPIRDKVRLTHQLIENHLNNNADLDEKKLIQNKNEITLPLREVRKSLKANRGEYIANADLLDLMRRVRCFGINLARLDIRQEADRHEKLLNEIFKKKKNIKYSSLTEIEKVKLLNKSITEKKFFVDKIKIKDKENKEVWNTFKQIAKTPIECLSLIHI
;
A
#
# COMPACT_ATOMS: atom_id res chain seq x y z
N THR A 1 16.25 37.25 1.81
CA THR A 1 15.60 38.40 2.42
C THR A 1 14.22 38.66 1.81
N GLY A 2 13.20 37.92 2.00
CA GLY A 2 11.91 38.24 1.36
C GLY A 2 10.70 37.51 1.89
N ASN A 3 10.86 36.58 2.83
CA ASN A 3 9.77 35.67 3.16
C ASN A 3 9.21 35.80 4.60
N SER A 4 9.53 36.87 5.32
CA SER A 4 9.02 37.10 6.67
C SER A 4 7.51 37.38 6.71
N TYR A 5 6.92 37.80 5.58
CA TYR A 5 5.50 38.09 5.47
C TYR A 5 4.62 36.93 4.98
N GLU A 6 5.21 35.77 4.66
CA GLU A 6 4.48 34.59 4.15
C GLU A 6 4.69 33.35 5.04
N PRO A 7 4.29 33.36 6.31
CA PRO A 7 4.63 32.32 7.27
C PRO A 7 4.14 30.93 6.86
N TYR A 8 2.97 30.81 6.28
CA TYR A 8 2.43 29.53 5.81
C TYR A 8 3.21 28.97 4.62
N ARG A 9 3.66 29.83 3.72
CA ARG A 9 4.48 29.41 2.57
C ARG A 9 5.85 28.91 3.02
N VAL A 10 6.46 29.58 4.00
CA VAL A 10 7.73 29.15 4.60
C VAL A 10 7.56 27.81 5.29
N TYR A 11 6.51 27.68 6.10
CA TYR A 11 6.20 26.45 6.82
C TYR A 11 5.93 25.25 5.90
N LEU A 12 5.21 25.45 4.80
CA LEU A 12 4.84 24.39 3.85
C LEU A 12 5.92 24.09 2.80
N ARG A 13 6.98 24.91 2.70
CA ARG A 13 8.05 24.73 1.71
C ARG A 13 8.70 23.34 1.76
N PRO A 14 9.11 22.79 2.92
CA PRO A 14 9.73 21.47 2.98
C PRO A 14 8.83 20.36 2.42
N ILE A 15 7.51 20.44 2.67
CA ILE A 15 6.54 19.47 2.18
C ILE A 15 6.39 19.58 0.67
N ARG A 16 6.23 20.81 0.16
CA ARG A 16 6.16 21.07 -1.27
C ARG A 16 7.39 20.51 -2.00
N ASP A 17 8.56 20.75 -1.44
CA ASP A 17 9.82 20.32 -2.05
C ASP A 17 9.96 18.79 -1.99
N LYS A 18 9.50 18.15 -0.92
CA LYS A 18 9.45 16.68 -0.81
C LYS A 18 8.44 16.08 -1.80
N VAL A 19 7.26 16.69 -1.99
CA VAL A 19 6.27 16.25 -3.00
C VAL A 19 6.87 16.33 -4.40
N ARG A 20 7.55 17.45 -4.74
CA ARG A 20 8.21 17.62 -6.04
C ARG A 20 9.31 16.60 -6.27
N LEU A 21 10.16 16.37 -5.26
CA LEU A 21 11.20 15.35 -5.34
C LEU A 21 10.60 13.95 -5.53
N THR A 22 9.55 13.61 -4.80
CA THR A 22 8.83 12.33 -4.95
C THR A 22 8.33 12.16 -6.39
N HIS A 23 7.69 13.18 -6.95
CA HIS A 23 7.21 13.16 -8.33
C HIS A 23 8.37 12.94 -9.32
N GLN A 24 9.45 13.71 -9.21
CA GLN A 24 10.61 13.59 -10.09
C GLN A 24 11.28 12.21 -10.02
N LEU A 25 11.43 11.64 -8.82
CA LEU A 25 12.03 10.33 -8.64
C LEU A 25 11.17 9.23 -9.27
N ILE A 26 9.84 9.30 -9.10
CA ILE A 26 8.91 8.35 -9.71
C ILE A 26 8.91 8.48 -11.24
N GLU A 27 8.86 9.69 -11.79
CA GLU A 27 8.96 9.91 -13.24
C GLU A 27 10.26 9.36 -13.83
N ASN A 28 11.39 9.63 -13.18
CA ASN A 28 12.68 9.13 -13.63
C ASN A 28 12.76 7.60 -13.58
N HIS A 29 12.18 6.98 -12.56
CA HIS A 29 12.09 5.53 -12.45
C HIS A 29 11.25 4.93 -13.58
N LEU A 30 10.08 5.51 -13.86
CA LEU A 30 9.16 5.01 -14.88
C LEU A 30 9.70 5.21 -16.30
N ASN A 31 10.33 6.35 -16.58
CA ASN A 31 10.79 6.70 -17.93
C ASN A 31 12.18 6.13 -18.26
N ASN A 32 13.07 6.05 -17.28
CA ASN A 32 14.48 5.75 -17.49
C ASN A 32 14.95 4.49 -16.74
N ASN A 33 14.08 3.73 -16.10
CA ASN A 33 14.43 2.60 -15.21
C ASN A 33 15.50 2.95 -14.16
N ALA A 34 15.55 4.23 -13.73
CA ALA A 34 16.46 4.67 -12.70
C ALA A 34 16.15 4.00 -11.35
N ASP A 35 17.18 3.73 -10.55
CA ASP A 35 16.98 3.18 -9.21
C ASP A 35 16.12 4.12 -8.35
N LEU A 36 15.08 3.56 -7.72
CA LEU A 36 14.16 4.30 -6.87
C LEU A 36 14.60 4.22 -5.41
N ASP A 37 15.10 5.32 -4.86
CA ASP A 37 15.39 5.42 -3.43
C ASP A 37 14.07 5.70 -2.66
N GLU A 38 13.41 4.63 -2.25
CA GLU A 38 12.12 4.70 -1.55
C GLU A 38 12.17 5.58 -0.28
N LYS A 39 13.33 5.70 0.37
CA LYS A 39 13.47 6.51 1.60
C LYS A 39 13.29 8.00 1.36
N LYS A 40 13.53 8.46 0.13
CA LYS A 40 13.36 9.86 -0.26
C LYS A 40 11.91 10.21 -0.64
N LEU A 41 11.08 9.21 -0.85
CA LEU A 41 9.68 9.39 -1.19
C LEU A 41 8.85 9.79 0.04
N ILE A 42 7.67 10.32 -0.21
CA ILE A 42 6.65 10.45 0.84
C ILE A 42 6.14 9.04 1.14
N GLN A 43 6.34 8.60 2.38
CA GLN A 43 5.97 7.25 2.81
C GLN A 43 4.56 7.17 3.39
N ASN A 44 4.09 8.29 3.95
CA ASN A 44 2.82 8.29 4.69
C ASN A 44 2.04 9.57 4.40
N LYS A 45 0.72 9.44 4.22
CA LYS A 45 -0.19 10.58 4.08
C LYS A 45 -0.12 11.57 5.24
N ASN A 46 0.29 11.13 6.44
CA ASN A 46 0.45 12.01 7.59
C ASN A 46 1.54 13.06 7.40
N GLU A 47 2.56 12.80 6.57
CA GLU A 47 3.59 13.78 6.25
C GLU A 47 3.01 15.03 5.56
N ILE A 48 1.90 14.86 4.85
CA ILE A 48 1.16 15.95 4.20
C ILE A 48 0.05 16.47 5.10
N THR A 49 -0.76 15.58 5.70
CA THR A 49 -1.99 15.98 6.39
C THR A 49 -1.73 16.66 7.73
N LEU A 50 -0.69 16.29 8.48
CA LEU A 50 -0.41 16.93 9.78
C LEU A 50 -0.05 18.41 9.61
N PRO A 51 0.91 18.80 8.76
CA PRO A 51 1.21 20.20 8.55
C PRO A 51 0.06 21.02 7.98
N LEU A 52 -0.73 20.45 7.07
CA LEU A 52 -1.93 21.13 6.54
C LEU A 52 -2.97 21.36 7.65
N ARG A 53 -3.10 20.43 8.60
CA ARG A 53 -3.98 20.59 9.75
C ARG A 53 -3.54 21.73 10.65
N GLU A 54 -2.25 21.86 10.91
CA GLU A 54 -1.69 22.97 11.72
C GLU A 54 -1.92 24.32 11.02
N VAL A 55 -1.66 24.42 9.72
CA VAL A 55 -1.97 25.62 8.93
C VAL A 55 -3.47 25.96 9.01
N ARG A 56 -4.34 24.97 8.85
CA ARG A 56 -5.80 25.19 8.93
C ARG A 56 -6.22 25.71 10.31
N LYS A 57 -5.65 25.13 11.38
CA LYS A 57 -5.90 25.56 12.75
C LYS A 57 -5.46 27.02 12.97
N SER A 58 -4.27 27.35 12.50
CA SER A 58 -3.74 28.72 12.59
C SER A 58 -4.57 29.72 11.80
N LEU A 59 -4.97 29.39 10.56
CA LEU A 59 -5.84 30.25 9.74
C LEU A 59 -7.16 30.55 10.43
N LYS A 60 -7.82 29.54 11.02
CA LYS A 60 -9.06 29.72 11.77
C LYS A 60 -8.88 30.65 12.99
N ALA A 61 -7.76 30.51 13.71
CA ALA A 61 -7.45 31.35 14.86
C ALA A 61 -7.16 32.80 14.47
N ASN A 62 -6.73 33.08 13.23
CA ASN A 62 -6.30 34.37 12.72
C ASN A 62 -7.24 34.94 11.65
N ARG A 63 -8.56 34.75 11.77
CA ARG A 63 -9.60 35.26 10.88
C ARG A 63 -9.49 34.81 9.41
N GLY A 64 -8.69 33.76 9.13
CA GLY A 64 -8.53 33.17 7.79
C GLY A 64 -9.51 32.03 7.54
N GLU A 65 -10.71 32.04 8.13
CA GLU A 65 -11.65 30.94 8.08
C GLU A 65 -12.12 30.61 6.66
N TYR A 66 -12.29 31.62 5.84
CA TYR A 66 -12.67 31.45 4.44
C TYR A 66 -11.63 30.59 3.70
N ILE A 67 -10.34 30.94 3.79
CA ILE A 67 -9.24 30.18 3.17
C ILE A 67 -9.14 28.77 3.77
N ALA A 68 -9.28 28.67 5.10
CA ALA A 68 -9.21 27.40 5.82
C ALA A 68 -10.32 26.42 5.41
N ASN A 69 -11.47 26.90 4.97
CA ASN A 69 -12.64 26.09 4.59
C ASN A 69 -12.84 25.97 3.07
N ALA A 70 -12.03 26.63 2.26
CA ALA A 70 -12.03 26.51 0.80
C ALA A 70 -10.99 25.49 0.32
N ASP A 71 -10.05 25.91 -0.50
CA ASP A 71 -9.06 25.07 -1.18
C ASP A 71 -8.23 24.19 -0.23
N LEU A 72 -7.87 24.73 0.95
CA LEU A 72 -7.12 23.97 1.94
C LEU A 72 -7.92 22.78 2.46
N LEU A 73 -9.19 22.97 2.74
CA LEU A 73 -10.08 21.89 3.19
C LEU A 73 -10.26 20.85 2.09
N ASP A 74 -10.43 21.28 0.84
CA ASP A 74 -10.57 20.36 -0.29
C ASP A 74 -9.29 19.55 -0.54
N LEU A 75 -8.13 20.17 -0.47
CA LEU A 75 -6.86 19.45 -0.53
C LEU A 75 -6.76 18.41 0.59
N MET A 76 -7.09 18.78 1.82
CA MET A 76 -7.07 17.86 2.96
C MET A 76 -8.05 16.69 2.78
N ARG A 77 -9.24 16.92 2.22
CA ARG A 77 -10.22 15.89 1.89
C ARG A 77 -9.69 14.93 0.83
N ARG A 78 -9.10 15.46 -0.25
CA ARG A 78 -8.48 14.64 -1.31
C ARG A 78 -7.38 13.77 -0.75
N VAL A 79 -6.46 14.31 0.04
CA VAL A 79 -5.38 13.53 0.67
C VAL A 79 -5.95 12.49 1.65
N ARG A 80 -7.05 12.79 2.34
CA ARG A 80 -7.70 11.83 3.24
C ARG A 80 -8.35 10.68 2.48
N CYS A 81 -9.00 10.95 1.36
CA CYS A 81 -9.72 9.95 0.55
C CYS A 81 -8.77 9.06 -0.25
N PHE A 82 -7.80 9.67 -0.91
CA PHE A 82 -6.91 8.96 -1.85
C PHE A 82 -5.56 8.57 -1.22
N GLY A 83 -5.17 9.20 -0.11
CA GLY A 83 -3.83 9.05 0.46
C GLY A 83 -2.79 9.69 -0.44
N ILE A 84 -1.69 8.98 -0.65
CA ILE A 84 -0.63 9.29 -1.62
C ILE A 84 -0.75 8.43 -2.89
N ASN A 85 -1.80 7.64 -3.00
CA ASN A 85 -2.06 6.76 -4.14
C ASN A 85 -3.18 7.35 -5.00
N LEU A 86 -3.08 7.17 -6.31
CA LEU A 86 -4.12 7.61 -7.22
C LEU A 86 -5.42 6.82 -7.04
N ALA A 87 -5.30 5.51 -6.86
CA ALA A 87 -6.40 4.58 -6.62
C ALA A 87 -5.92 3.36 -5.85
N ARG A 88 -6.83 2.69 -5.16
CA ARG A 88 -6.55 1.37 -4.58
C ARG A 88 -6.62 0.32 -5.67
N LEU A 89 -5.63 -0.57 -5.70
CA LEU A 89 -5.63 -1.70 -6.61
C LEU A 89 -6.60 -2.76 -6.11
N ASP A 90 -7.55 -3.11 -6.97
CA ASP A 90 -8.49 -4.18 -6.75
C ASP A 90 -7.83 -5.51 -7.15
N ILE A 91 -7.73 -6.45 -6.21
CA ILE A 91 -7.11 -7.75 -6.45
C ILE A 91 -8.21 -8.78 -6.55
N ARG A 92 -8.28 -9.39 -7.72
CA ARG A 92 -9.22 -10.47 -8.02
C ARG A 92 -8.44 -11.70 -8.46
N GLN A 93 -8.78 -12.85 -7.91
CA GLN A 93 -8.19 -14.13 -8.27
C GLN A 93 -9.21 -15.25 -8.11
N GLU A 94 -9.22 -16.17 -9.06
CA GLU A 94 -10.11 -17.33 -9.04
C GLU A 94 -9.75 -18.30 -7.90
N ALA A 95 -10.77 -18.83 -7.22
CA ALA A 95 -10.61 -19.76 -6.13
C ALA A 95 -9.86 -21.05 -6.54
N ASP A 96 -10.12 -21.54 -7.76
CA ASP A 96 -9.47 -22.73 -8.30
C ASP A 96 -7.94 -22.55 -8.44
N ARG A 97 -7.49 -21.36 -8.79
CA ARG A 97 -6.05 -21.05 -8.88
C ARG A 97 -5.39 -21.08 -7.49
N HIS A 98 -6.11 -20.60 -6.48
CA HIS A 98 -5.65 -20.71 -5.08
C HIS A 98 -5.56 -22.16 -4.64
N GLU A 99 -6.58 -22.97 -4.96
CA GLU A 99 -6.62 -24.39 -4.60
C GLU A 99 -5.46 -25.16 -5.25
N LYS A 100 -5.18 -24.93 -6.55
CA LYS A 100 -4.04 -25.56 -7.25
C LYS A 100 -2.71 -25.20 -6.57
N LEU A 101 -2.50 -23.93 -6.24
CA LEU A 101 -1.29 -23.48 -5.53
C LEU A 101 -1.16 -24.15 -4.16
N LEU A 102 -2.23 -24.14 -3.36
CA LEU A 102 -2.23 -24.77 -2.04
C LEU A 102 -2.00 -26.27 -2.13
N ASN A 103 -2.56 -26.93 -3.14
CA ASN A 103 -2.33 -28.35 -3.37
C ASN A 103 -0.85 -28.66 -3.64
N GLU A 104 -0.15 -27.83 -4.44
CA GLU A 104 1.29 -27.97 -4.67
C GLU A 104 2.10 -27.75 -3.39
N ILE A 105 1.74 -26.72 -2.61
CA ILE A 105 2.40 -26.39 -1.35
C ILE A 105 2.26 -27.52 -0.31
N PHE A 106 1.03 -27.95 -0.04
CA PHE A 106 0.76 -28.97 0.98
C PHE A 106 1.27 -30.36 0.56
N LYS A 107 1.23 -30.69 -0.72
CA LYS A 107 1.84 -31.91 -1.25
C LYS A 107 3.34 -31.93 -0.99
N LYS A 108 4.06 -30.82 -1.23
CA LYS A 108 5.51 -30.74 -1.00
C LYS A 108 5.90 -30.69 0.46
N LYS A 109 5.11 -30.05 1.30
CA LYS A 109 5.45 -29.84 2.73
C LYS A 109 5.00 -30.99 3.64
N LYS A 110 3.81 -31.49 3.43
CA LYS A 110 3.15 -32.43 4.35
C LYS A 110 2.69 -33.73 3.66
N ASN A 111 2.96 -33.87 2.37
CA ASN A 111 2.46 -34.96 1.52
C ASN A 111 0.91 -35.09 1.56
N ILE A 112 0.22 -33.95 1.72
CA ILE A 112 -1.25 -33.88 1.77
C ILE A 112 -1.76 -33.43 0.40
N LYS A 113 -2.74 -34.16 -0.15
CA LYS A 113 -3.49 -33.77 -1.34
C LYS A 113 -4.62 -32.84 -0.92
N TYR A 114 -4.38 -31.50 -0.96
CA TYR A 114 -5.31 -30.49 -0.50
C TYR A 114 -6.66 -30.52 -1.22
N SER A 115 -6.64 -30.76 -2.54
CA SER A 115 -7.84 -30.84 -3.38
C SER A 115 -8.79 -32.01 -3.06
N SER A 116 -8.34 -33.02 -2.33
CA SER A 116 -9.18 -34.16 -1.93
C SER A 116 -9.79 -34.02 -0.52
N LEU A 117 -9.49 -32.92 0.18
CA LEU A 117 -10.03 -32.66 1.51
C LEU A 117 -11.44 -32.05 1.41
N THR A 118 -12.26 -32.38 2.41
CA THR A 118 -13.55 -31.69 2.62
C THR A 118 -13.32 -30.23 3.04
N GLU A 119 -14.31 -29.35 2.85
CA GLU A 119 -14.19 -27.92 3.24
C GLU A 119 -13.85 -27.75 4.73
N ILE A 120 -14.43 -28.60 5.61
CA ILE A 120 -14.13 -28.56 7.05
C ILE A 120 -12.65 -28.89 7.31
N GLU A 121 -12.12 -29.87 6.61
CA GLU A 121 -10.69 -30.26 6.73
C GLU A 121 -9.77 -29.20 6.16
N LYS A 122 -10.12 -28.58 5.03
CA LYS A 122 -9.39 -27.46 4.44
C LYS A 122 -9.29 -26.31 5.44
N VAL A 123 -10.41 -25.90 6.04
CA VAL A 123 -10.44 -24.82 7.04
C VAL A 123 -9.58 -25.16 8.26
N LYS A 124 -9.69 -26.38 8.80
CA LYS A 124 -8.86 -26.84 9.93
C LYS A 124 -7.36 -26.81 9.59
N LEU A 125 -7.01 -27.31 8.41
CA LEU A 125 -5.62 -27.34 7.94
C LEU A 125 -5.03 -25.95 7.76
N LEU A 126 -5.80 -25.01 7.17
CA LEU A 126 -5.39 -23.63 6.97
C LEU A 126 -5.22 -22.90 8.31
N ASN A 127 -6.20 -22.99 9.21
CA ASN A 127 -6.13 -22.37 10.52
C ASN A 127 -4.92 -22.88 11.33
N LYS A 128 -4.70 -24.20 11.31
CA LYS A 128 -3.51 -24.79 11.94
C LYS A 128 -2.21 -24.23 11.32
N SER A 129 -2.16 -24.08 10.00
CA SER A 129 -0.98 -23.59 9.29
C SER A 129 -0.71 -22.10 9.55
N ILE A 130 -1.76 -21.30 9.77
CA ILE A 130 -1.64 -19.87 10.11
C ILE A 130 -1.12 -19.69 11.54
N THR A 131 -1.61 -20.53 12.49
CA THR A 131 -1.22 -20.45 13.90
C THR A 131 0.16 -21.06 14.17
N GLU A 132 0.57 -22.04 13.37
CA GLU A 132 1.91 -22.65 13.47
C GLU A 132 2.96 -21.69 12.87
N LYS A 133 3.67 -20.93 13.70
CA LYS A 133 4.77 -20.03 13.27
C LYS A 133 5.89 -20.70 12.43
N LYS A 134 5.88 -22.03 12.35
CA LYS A 134 6.85 -22.86 11.60
C LYS A 134 6.43 -23.18 10.16
N PHE A 135 5.27 -22.71 9.72
CA PHE A 135 4.82 -22.94 8.33
C PHE A 135 5.46 -21.94 7.38
N PHE A 136 6.78 -22.04 7.21
CA PHE A 136 7.52 -21.17 6.29
C PHE A 136 7.36 -21.69 4.85
N VAL A 137 6.68 -20.91 4.03
CA VAL A 137 6.47 -21.21 2.60
C VAL A 137 7.64 -20.69 1.73
N ASP A 138 8.44 -19.78 2.25
CA ASP A 138 9.52 -19.10 1.50
C ASP A 138 10.58 -20.02 0.89
N LYS A 139 10.74 -21.21 1.45
CA LYS A 139 11.71 -22.22 0.96
C LYS A 139 11.13 -23.20 -0.07
N ILE A 140 9.85 -23.04 -0.44
CA ILE A 140 9.20 -23.93 -1.40
C ILE A 140 9.45 -23.44 -2.81
N LYS A 141 10.10 -24.26 -3.63
CA LYS A 141 10.21 -24.01 -5.07
C LYS A 141 8.91 -24.42 -5.76
N ILE A 142 8.09 -23.46 -6.15
CA ILE A 142 6.92 -23.70 -6.98
C ILE A 142 7.40 -24.06 -8.39
N LYS A 143 6.96 -25.21 -8.92
CA LYS A 143 7.41 -25.72 -10.23
C LYS A 143 6.47 -25.30 -11.36
N ASP A 144 5.17 -25.33 -11.08
CA ASP A 144 4.17 -24.96 -12.05
C ASP A 144 4.18 -23.45 -12.34
N LYS A 145 4.05 -23.08 -13.63
CA LYS A 145 4.16 -21.68 -14.06
C LYS A 145 2.99 -20.84 -13.56
N GLU A 146 1.76 -21.37 -13.65
CA GLU A 146 0.57 -20.66 -13.18
C GLU A 146 0.58 -20.50 -11.65
N ASN A 147 0.92 -21.56 -10.92
CA ASN A 147 1.08 -21.50 -9.48
C ASN A 147 2.18 -20.52 -9.05
N LYS A 148 3.27 -20.42 -9.81
CA LYS A 148 4.34 -19.46 -9.56
C LYS A 148 3.88 -18.02 -9.75
N GLU A 149 3.04 -17.75 -10.73
CA GLU A 149 2.42 -16.45 -10.94
C GLU A 149 1.55 -16.06 -9.76
N VAL A 150 0.61 -16.93 -9.35
CA VAL A 150 -0.24 -16.73 -8.18
C VAL A 150 0.59 -16.50 -6.91
N TRP A 151 1.63 -17.30 -6.72
CA TRP A 151 2.55 -17.14 -5.58
C TRP A 151 3.27 -15.80 -5.58
N ASN A 152 3.74 -15.33 -6.73
CA ASN A 152 4.39 -14.02 -6.86
C ASN A 152 3.41 -12.89 -6.59
N THR A 153 2.16 -13.02 -7.02
CA THR A 153 1.08 -12.07 -6.70
C THR A 153 0.88 -11.96 -5.18
N PHE A 154 0.78 -13.07 -4.46
CA PHE A 154 0.68 -13.06 -3.00
C PHE A 154 1.90 -12.43 -2.32
N LYS A 155 3.11 -12.71 -2.82
CA LYS A 155 4.33 -12.06 -2.32
C LYS A 155 4.30 -10.55 -2.52
N GLN A 156 3.78 -10.09 -3.64
CA GLN A 156 3.65 -8.67 -3.92
C GLN A 156 2.59 -8.03 -3.01
N ILE A 157 1.44 -8.69 -2.82
CA ILE A 157 0.41 -8.25 -1.87
C ILE A 157 0.97 -8.08 -0.46
N ALA A 158 1.75 -9.07 0.01
CA ALA A 158 2.35 -9.04 1.34
C ALA A 158 3.36 -7.89 1.54
N LYS A 159 3.97 -7.39 0.45
CA LYS A 159 4.90 -6.24 0.48
C LYS A 159 4.19 -4.91 0.29
N THR A 160 3.00 -4.91 -0.29
CA THR A 160 2.26 -3.68 -0.60
C THR A 160 1.51 -3.21 0.64
N PRO A 161 1.59 -1.91 0.99
CA PRO A 161 0.82 -1.36 2.09
C PRO A 161 -0.68 -1.61 1.90
N ILE A 162 -1.36 -2.04 2.95
CA ILE A 162 -2.80 -2.38 2.90
C ILE A 162 -3.67 -1.21 2.43
N GLU A 163 -3.21 0.01 2.64
CA GLU A 163 -3.89 1.23 2.19
C GLU A 163 -3.94 1.36 0.66
N CYS A 164 -3.02 0.67 -0.05
CA CYS A 164 -2.93 0.65 -1.50
C CYS A 164 -3.81 -0.42 -2.14
N LEU A 165 -4.38 -1.32 -1.34
CA LEU A 165 -5.10 -2.49 -1.80
C LEU A 165 -6.59 -2.39 -1.47
N SER A 166 -7.42 -2.84 -2.41
CA SER A 166 -8.83 -3.15 -2.20
C SER A 166 -9.00 -4.65 -2.41
N LEU A 167 -9.36 -5.36 -1.36
CA LEU A 167 -9.64 -6.79 -1.44
C LEU A 167 -11.15 -6.95 -1.61
N ILE A 168 -11.56 -7.38 -2.79
CA ILE A 168 -12.94 -7.82 -3.04
C ILE A 168 -12.92 -9.34 -2.93
N HIS A 169 -13.66 -9.87 -1.98
CA HIS A 169 -13.94 -11.29 -1.93
C HIS A 169 -14.93 -11.64 -3.05
N ILE A 170 -14.50 -12.47 -3.97
CA ILE A 170 -15.32 -13.11 -4.97
C ILE A 170 -15.50 -14.57 -4.57
#